data_0783309bf3db00304caaaab1ce9564ee
#
_entry.id   0783309bf3db00304caaaab1ce9564ee
#
_cell.length_a   1.000
_cell.length_b   1.000
_cell.length_c   1.000
_cell.angle_alpha   90.00
_cell.angle_beta   90.00
_cell.angle_gamma   90.00
#
_symmetry.space_group_name_H-M   'P 1'
#
loop_
_entity.id
_entity.type
_entity.pdbx_description
1 polymer ?
#
loop_
_entity_poly.entity_id
_entity_poly.type
_entity_poly.pdbx_seq_one_letter_code
_entity_poly.pdbx_strand_id
1 'polypeptide(L)'
;MSGRFDGKVAFVTGGSRGIGKGIVQRFAEEGAKVAIIDINEEALTEAANEFNERGYEVFTKVANVMEAEQVENAMKEVYEKYGSVDILVNNAGVIKDNMLFKMSDSDWDTVMGVHLKGSFNAARAAQKYMVENKYGRIINISSTSALGNRGQANYATAKAGLQGFTKTLAIELGRFGITANAVAPGFIETDMTKQTAARIGISFEELVEASVSNIPVGRSGKPEDIANAVAFYADEQSSFVNGQVLYVAGGPKD
;
A
#
# COMPACT_ATOMS: atom_id res chain seq x y z
N MET A 1 1.13 -1.36 28.46
CA MET A 1 -0.07 -1.89 27.76
C MET A 1 0.47 -2.57 26.50
N SER A 2 -0.05 -3.75 26.13
CA SER A 2 0.33 -4.39 24.86
C SER A 2 -0.14 -3.54 23.71
N GLY A 3 0.65 -3.47 22.63
CA GLY A 3 0.28 -2.77 21.39
C GLY A 3 -0.87 -3.49 20.67
N ARG A 4 -1.59 -2.78 19.81
CA ARG A 4 -2.72 -3.33 19.05
C ARG A 4 -2.32 -4.51 18.14
N PHE A 5 -1.06 -4.52 17.68
CA PHE A 5 -0.51 -5.52 16.79
C PHE A 5 0.62 -6.33 17.43
N ASP A 6 0.69 -6.38 18.77
CA ASP A 6 1.67 -7.22 19.45
C ASP A 6 1.58 -8.67 18.98
N GLY A 7 2.74 -9.24 18.61
CA GLY A 7 2.84 -10.61 18.09
C GLY A 7 2.45 -10.79 16.64
N LYS A 8 2.00 -9.74 15.94
CA LYS A 8 1.68 -9.78 14.50
C LYS A 8 2.88 -9.39 13.65
N VAL A 9 2.94 -9.95 12.44
CA VAL A 9 3.96 -9.66 11.43
C VAL A 9 3.30 -8.99 10.23
N ALA A 10 3.71 -7.75 9.95
CA ALA A 10 3.22 -6.98 8.80
C ALA A 10 4.27 -6.94 7.69
N PHE A 11 3.84 -7.25 6.46
CA PHE A 11 4.65 -7.20 5.25
C PHE A 11 4.15 -6.07 4.36
N VAL A 12 4.97 -5.03 4.14
CA VAL A 12 4.58 -3.82 3.41
C VAL A 12 5.43 -3.68 2.16
N THR A 13 4.79 -3.67 0.99
CA THR A 13 5.48 -3.41 -0.28
C THR A 13 5.58 -1.90 -0.54
N GLY A 14 6.74 -1.41 -1.02
CA GLY A 14 6.97 0.02 -1.20
C GLY A 14 6.92 0.80 0.11
N GLY A 15 7.42 0.19 1.19
CA GLY A 15 7.32 0.72 2.55
C GLY A 15 8.41 1.72 2.95
N SER A 16 9.37 2.02 2.06
CA SER A 16 10.50 2.89 2.38
C SER A 16 10.16 4.39 2.39
N ARG A 17 9.10 4.83 1.71
CA ARG A 17 8.72 6.23 1.52
C ARG A 17 7.21 6.46 1.57
N GLY A 18 6.81 7.72 1.73
CA GLY A 18 5.43 8.20 1.57
C GLY A 18 4.40 7.44 2.40
N ILE A 19 3.30 7.04 1.76
CA ILE A 19 2.20 6.30 2.40
C ILE A 19 2.71 5.00 3.05
N GLY A 20 3.53 4.23 2.31
CA GLY A 20 4.08 2.98 2.81
C GLY A 20 4.89 3.15 4.09
N LYS A 21 5.76 4.17 4.17
CA LYS A 21 6.53 4.49 5.37
C LYS A 21 5.62 4.87 6.55
N GLY A 22 4.57 5.67 6.31
CA GLY A 22 3.59 5.99 7.34
C GLY A 22 2.85 4.77 7.88
N ILE A 23 2.55 3.79 6.99
CA ILE A 23 1.94 2.51 7.39
C ILE A 23 2.91 1.68 8.23
N VAL A 24 4.18 1.57 7.80
CA VAL A 24 5.25 0.89 8.56
C VAL A 24 5.39 1.48 9.95
N GLN A 25 5.46 2.82 10.03
CA GLN A 25 5.55 3.52 11.31
C GLN A 25 4.39 3.19 12.23
N ARG A 26 3.15 3.24 11.73
CA ARG A 26 1.94 2.92 12.49
C ARG A 26 1.98 1.50 13.06
N PHE A 27 2.33 0.52 12.24
CA PHE A 27 2.43 -0.87 12.69
C PHE A 27 3.53 -1.07 13.74
N ALA A 28 4.71 -0.46 13.54
CA ALA A 28 5.81 -0.54 14.49
C ALA A 28 5.46 0.11 15.84
N GLU A 29 4.84 1.29 15.82
CA GLU A 29 4.38 2.00 17.03
C GLU A 29 3.32 1.21 17.82
N GLU A 30 2.52 0.41 17.12
CA GLU A 30 1.46 -0.40 17.71
C GLU A 30 1.89 -1.87 17.97
N GLY A 31 3.21 -2.17 17.93
CA GLY A 31 3.81 -3.43 18.41
C GLY A 31 3.98 -4.53 17.38
N ALA A 32 3.67 -4.29 16.10
CA ALA A 32 3.94 -5.28 15.06
C ALA A 32 5.44 -5.41 14.76
N LYS A 33 5.88 -6.62 14.38
CA LYS A 33 7.11 -6.82 13.63
C LYS A 33 6.86 -6.46 12.17
N VAL A 34 7.70 -5.62 11.58
CA VAL A 34 7.44 -5.09 10.25
C VAL A 34 8.52 -5.49 9.26
N ALA A 35 8.10 -5.98 8.10
CA ALA A 35 8.96 -6.23 6.96
C ALA A 35 8.64 -5.23 5.84
N ILE A 36 9.67 -4.63 5.27
CA ILE A 36 9.60 -3.67 4.16
C ILE A 36 10.30 -4.28 2.95
N ILE A 37 9.61 -4.36 1.83
CA ILE A 37 10.26 -4.58 0.54
C ILE A 37 10.13 -3.35 -0.35
N ASP A 38 11.21 -3.01 -1.02
CA ASP A 38 11.25 -1.92 -1.99
C ASP A 38 12.30 -2.23 -3.07
N ILE A 39 12.18 -1.61 -4.23
CA ILE A 39 13.20 -1.73 -5.28
C ILE A 39 14.39 -0.80 -5.05
N ASN A 40 14.20 0.24 -4.24
CA ASN A 40 15.21 1.27 -3.96
C ASN A 40 15.98 0.93 -2.68
N GLU A 41 17.20 0.41 -2.84
CA GLU A 41 18.07 0.00 -1.73
C GLU A 41 18.47 1.18 -0.82
N GLU A 42 18.75 2.35 -1.38
CA GLU A 42 19.12 3.55 -0.61
C GLU A 42 17.95 3.96 0.30
N ALA A 43 16.74 4.06 -0.25
CA ALA A 43 15.54 4.38 0.53
C ALA A 43 15.22 3.35 1.62
N LEU A 44 15.48 2.06 1.36
CA LEU A 44 15.34 1.00 2.37
C LEU A 44 16.32 1.19 3.51
N THR A 45 17.59 1.51 3.19
CA THR A 45 18.64 1.73 4.18
C THR A 45 18.32 2.95 5.03
N GLU A 46 17.91 4.07 4.42
CA GLU A 46 17.49 5.28 5.13
C GLU A 46 16.33 4.99 6.09
N ALA A 47 15.29 4.31 5.59
CA ALA A 47 14.12 3.94 6.40
C ALA A 47 14.49 3.01 7.56
N ALA A 48 15.33 2.00 7.32
CA ALA A 48 15.80 1.09 8.36
C ALA A 48 16.55 1.83 9.47
N ASN A 49 17.47 2.74 9.12
CA ASN A 49 18.22 3.54 10.08
C ASN A 49 17.28 4.40 10.93
N GLU A 50 16.35 5.12 10.31
CA GLU A 50 15.38 5.97 11.01
C GLU A 50 14.50 5.18 11.99
N PHE A 51 14.01 4.00 11.58
CA PHE A 51 13.20 3.15 12.47
C PHE A 51 14.04 2.58 13.62
N ASN A 52 15.29 2.15 13.35
CA ASN A 52 16.19 1.64 14.38
C ASN A 52 16.57 2.73 15.41
N GLU A 53 16.82 3.98 14.98
CA GLU A 53 17.07 5.13 15.88
C GLU A 53 15.89 5.40 16.82
N ARG A 54 14.67 5.09 16.37
CA ARG A 54 13.44 5.19 17.16
C ARG A 54 13.15 3.94 18.01
N GLY A 55 14.03 2.94 17.95
CA GLY A 55 13.91 1.69 18.70
C GLY A 55 12.98 0.64 18.06
N TYR A 56 12.64 0.78 16.79
CA TYR A 56 11.83 -0.19 16.05
C TYR A 56 12.72 -1.04 15.15
N GLU A 57 12.78 -2.35 15.40
CA GLU A 57 13.43 -3.29 14.49
C GLU A 57 12.55 -3.56 13.28
N VAL A 58 13.05 -3.25 12.08
CA VAL A 58 12.38 -3.57 10.82
C VAL A 58 13.21 -4.54 9.99
N PHE A 59 12.57 -5.49 9.33
CA PHE A 59 13.20 -6.31 8.31
C PHE A 59 13.13 -5.57 6.98
N THR A 60 14.23 -5.48 6.24
CA THR A 60 14.26 -4.85 4.92
C THR A 60 14.83 -5.80 3.88
N LYS A 61 14.23 -5.80 2.67
CA LYS A 61 14.70 -6.60 1.54
C LYS A 61 14.51 -5.84 0.23
N VAL A 62 15.56 -5.73 -0.56
CA VAL A 62 15.45 -5.25 -1.95
C VAL A 62 14.72 -6.30 -2.76
N ALA A 63 13.57 -5.94 -3.33
CA ALA A 63 12.80 -6.82 -4.19
C ALA A 63 11.90 -6.01 -5.16
N ASN A 64 11.85 -6.46 -6.42
CA ASN A 64 10.90 -5.98 -7.40
C ASN A 64 9.60 -6.78 -7.28
N VAL A 65 8.49 -6.10 -6.96
CA VAL A 65 7.17 -6.75 -6.82
C VAL A 65 6.69 -7.43 -8.10
N MET A 66 7.18 -7.02 -9.28
CA MET A 66 6.86 -7.65 -10.55
C MET A 66 7.46 -9.05 -10.70
N GLU A 67 8.53 -9.35 -9.95
CA GLU A 67 9.27 -10.60 -10.00
C GLU A 67 8.80 -11.54 -8.89
N ALA A 68 8.02 -12.56 -9.27
CA ALA A 68 7.37 -13.47 -8.32
C ALA A 68 8.37 -14.16 -7.38
N GLU A 69 9.50 -14.61 -7.90
CA GLU A 69 10.53 -15.30 -7.14
C GLU A 69 11.16 -14.38 -6.07
N GLN A 70 11.41 -13.10 -6.39
CA GLN A 70 11.95 -12.16 -5.42
C GLN A 70 10.97 -11.91 -4.27
N VAL A 71 9.67 -11.78 -4.58
CA VAL A 71 8.62 -11.60 -3.58
C VAL A 71 8.46 -12.85 -2.71
N GLU A 72 8.43 -14.04 -3.32
CA GLU A 72 8.33 -15.31 -2.61
C GLU A 72 9.52 -15.54 -1.67
N ASN A 73 10.75 -15.23 -2.12
CA ASN A 73 11.96 -15.35 -1.30
C ASN A 73 11.94 -14.34 -0.13
N ALA A 74 11.58 -13.09 -0.37
CA ALA A 74 11.45 -12.09 0.69
C ALA A 74 10.42 -12.52 1.76
N MET A 75 9.26 -13.02 1.31
CA MET A 75 8.20 -13.50 2.20
C MET A 75 8.65 -14.70 3.03
N LYS A 76 9.38 -15.63 2.41
CA LYS A 76 9.96 -16.80 3.09
C LYS A 76 10.96 -16.38 4.15
N GLU A 77 11.88 -15.46 3.86
CA GLU A 77 12.85 -14.95 4.84
C GLU A 77 12.15 -14.27 6.04
N VAL A 78 11.07 -13.55 5.80
CA VAL A 78 10.24 -12.95 6.87
C VAL A 78 9.59 -14.02 7.73
N TYR A 79 9.02 -15.06 7.11
CA TYR A 79 8.42 -16.18 7.84
C TYR A 79 9.47 -16.94 8.66
N GLU A 80 10.65 -17.21 8.08
CA GLU A 80 11.76 -17.89 8.80
C GLU A 80 12.27 -17.06 9.98
N LYS A 81 12.29 -15.72 9.86
CA LYS A 81 12.73 -14.82 10.93
C LYS A 81 11.70 -14.65 12.04
N TYR A 82 10.42 -14.51 11.70
CA TYR A 82 9.37 -14.09 12.65
C TYR A 82 8.32 -15.16 12.96
N GLY A 83 8.26 -16.24 12.18
CA GLY A 83 7.35 -17.37 12.40
C GLY A 83 5.94 -17.18 11.84
N SER A 84 5.61 -16.00 11.27
CA SER A 84 4.30 -15.73 10.65
C SER A 84 4.37 -14.65 9.56
N VAL A 85 3.30 -14.54 8.79
CA VAL A 85 2.95 -13.39 7.94
C VAL A 85 1.46 -13.15 8.13
N ASP A 86 1.11 -12.15 8.94
CA ASP A 86 -0.26 -11.93 9.40
C ASP A 86 -0.97 -10.83 8.62
N ILE A 87 -0.24 -9.80 8.22
CA ILE A 87 -0.76 -8.62 7.54
C ILE A 87 0.07 -8.39 6.28
N LEU A 88 -0.60 -8.28 5.13
CA LEU A 88 0.00 -7.87 3.86
C LEU A 88 -0.58 -6.53 3.44
N VAL A 89 0.30 -5.54 3.18
CA VAL A 89 -0.09 -4.28 2.57
C VAL A 89 0.54 -4.15 1.19
N ASN A 90 -0.28 -4.23 0.17
CA ASN A 90 0.09 -3.97 -1.23
C ASN A 90 0.05 -2.47 -1.49
N ASN A 91 1.19 -1.80 -1.24
CA ASN A 91 1.33 -0.35 -1.37
C ASN A 91 2.28 0.06 -2.50
N ALA A 92 3.21 -0.80 -2.93
CA ALA A 92 4.14 -0.49 -4.02
C ALA A 92 3.42 0.08 -5.25
N GLY A 93 3.93 1.19 -5.77
CA GLY A 93 3.28 1.87 -6.87
C GLY A 93 4.17 2.88 -7.59
N VAL A 94 3.85 3.14 -8.83
CA VAL A 94 4.51 4.11 -9.70
C VAL A 94 3.48 4.90 -10.49
N ILE A 95 3.85 6.10 -10.91
CA ILE A 95 3.05 6.96 -11.80
C ILE A 95 3.78 7.14 -13.12
N LYS A 96 3.09 6.85 -14.22
CA LYS A 96 3.50 7.06 -15.60
C LYS A 96 2.36 7.72 -16.38
N ASP A 97 1.97 8.92 -15.89
CA ASP A 97 0.83 9.66 -16.44
C ASP A 97 1.15 10.24 -17.80
N ASN A 98 0.24 10.05 -18.74
CA ASN A 98 0.26 10.68 -20.04
C ASN A 98 -1.15 10.67 -20.65
N MET A 99 -1.45 11.58 -21.55
CA MET A 99 -2.70 11.51 -22.31
C MET A 99 -2.70 10.23 -23.15
N LEU A 100 -3.86 9.58 -23.31
CA LEU A 100 -3.98 8.27 -23.96
C LEU A 100 -3.24 8.22 -25.31
N PHE A 101 -3.36 9.25 -26.15
CA PHE A 101 -2.71 9.29 -27.47
C PHE A 101 -1.17 9.46 -27.44
N LYS A 102 -0.59 9.72 -26.25
CA LYS A 102 0.86 9.82 -26.02
C LYS A 102 1.39 8.75 -25.09
N MET A 103 0.51 7.97 -24.46
CA MET A 103 0.89 6.92 -23.54
C MET A 103 1.59 5.79 -24.30
N SER A 104 2.80 5.44 -23.88
CA SER A 104 3.51 4.32 -24.47
C SER A 104 3.06 2.98 -23.86
N ASP A 105 3.26 1.88 -24.62
CA ASP A 105 3.05 0.52 -24.11
C ASP A 105 3.88 0.27 -22.84
N SER A 106 5.12 0.77 -22.82
CA SER A 106 6.00 0.66 -21.65
C SER A 106 5.46 1.38 -20.41
N ASP A 107 4.81 2.56 -20.58
CA ASP A 107 4.16 3.26 -19.44
C ASP A 107 2.97 2.46 -18.92
N TRP A 108 2.18 1.89 -19.84
CA TRP A 108 1.06 1.03 -19.51
C TRP A 108 1.54 -0.24 -18.79
N ASP A 109 2.45 -0.99 -19.39
CA ASP A 109 2.93 -2.27 -18.86
C ASP A 109 3.63 -2.11 -17.50
N THR A 110 4.40 -1.03 -17.32
CA THR A 110 5.06 -0.73 -16.05
C THR A 110 4.02 -0.52 -14.95
N VAL A 111 2.99 0.29 -15.20
CA VAL A 111 1.96 0.58 -14.18
C VAL A 111 1.13 -0.67 -13.89
N MET A 112 0.68 -1.39 -14.91
CA MET A 112 -0.05 -2.65 -14.72
C MET A 112 0.79 -3.70 -14.00
N GLY A 113 2.08 -3.79 -14.36
CA GLY A 113 3.03 -4.72 -13.74
C GLY A 113 3.25 -4.45 -12.26
N VAL A 114 3.56 -3.21 -11.89
CA VAL A 114 3.81 -2.88 -10.49
C VAL A 114 2.55 -3.00 -9.64
N HIS A 115 1.44 -2.40 -10.08
CA HIS A 115 0.23 -2.33 -9.25
C HIS A 115 -0.56 -3.64 -9.22
N LEU A 116 -0.84 -4.26 -10.36
CA LEU A 116 -1.70 -5.46 -10.42
C LEU A 116 -0.89 -6.74 -10.26
N LYS A 117 0.11 -6.97 -11.12
CA LYS A 117 0.93 -8.17 -11.04
C LYS A 117 1.72 -8.22 -9.72
N GLY A 118 2.26 -7.09 -9.26
CA GLY A 118 2.95 -7.00 -7.97
C GLY A 118 2.05 -7.37 -6.80
N SER A 119 0.85 -6.81 -6.73
CA SER A 119 -0.13 -7.16 -5.69
C SER A 119 -0.58 -8.62 -5.76
N PHE A 120 -0.75 -9.16 -6.97
CA PHE A 120 -1.04 -10.57 -7.19
C PHE A 120 0.10 -11.46 -6.68
N ASN A 121 1.35 -11.16 -7.01
CA ASN A 121 2.51 -11.93 -6.56
C ASN A 121 2.60 -11.96 -5.03
N ALA A 122 2.46 -10.79 -4.38
CA ALA A 122 2.54 -10.69 -2.93
C ALA A 122 1.36 -11.40 -2.23
N ALA A 123 0.12 -11.21 -2.71
CA ALA A 123 -1.04 -11.90 -2.16
C ALA A 123 -0.94 -13.42 -2.31
N ARG A 124 -0.47 -13.91 -3.48
CA ARG A 124 -0.26 -15.33 -3.72
C ARG A 124 0.82 -15.92 -2.82
N ALA A 125 1.88 -15.19 -2.53
CA ALA A 125 2.93 -15.64 -1.61
C ALA A 125 2.43 -15.65 -0.15
N ALA A 126 1.77 -14.55 0.30
CA ALA A 126 1.31 -14.40 1.67
C ALA A 126 0.22 -15.41 2.05
N GLN A 127 -0.74 -15.67 1.15
CA GLN A 127 -1.86 -16.57 1.45
C GLN A 127 -1.44 -17.97 1.89
N LYS A 128 -0.27 -18.48 1.47
CA LYS A 128 0.24 -19.80 1.88
C LYS A 128 0.34 -19.88 3.41
N TYR A 129 0.97 -18.87 4.01
CA TYR A 129 1.18 -18.77 5.46
C TYR A 129 -0.11 -18.40 6.20
N MET A 130 -0.90 -17.49 5.63
CA MET A 130 -2.16 -17.04 6.21
C MET A 130 -3.22 -18.16 6.28
N VAL A 131 -3.31 -19.01 5.24
CA VAL A 131 -4.23 -20.17 5.22
C VAL A 131 -3.81 -21.23 6.25
N GLU A 132 -2.52 -21.50 6.38
CA GLU A 132 -1.99 -22.43 7.37
C GLU A 132 -2.31 -21.96 8.80
N ASN A 133 -2.12 -20.65 9.07
CA ASN A 133 -2.39 -20.03 10.37
C ASN A 133 -3.88 -19.73 10.61
N LYS A 134 -4.75 -19.91 9.60
CA LYS A 134 -6.19 -19.54 9.64
C LYS A 134 -6.41 -18.08 10.07
N TYR A 135 -5.52 -17.20 9.68
CA TYR A 135 -5.54 -15.78 9.98
C TYR A 135 -4.80 -14.99 8.89
N GLY A 136 -5.36 -13.89 8.47
CA GLY A 136 -4.69 -12.98 7.56
C GLY A 136 -5.48 -11.69 7.33
N ARG A 137 -4.73 -10.62 7.02
CA ARG A 137 -5.27 -9.31 6.65
C ARG A 137 -4.54 -8.83 5.39
N ILE A 138 -5.27 -8.73 4.29
CA ILE A 138 -4.72 -8.23 3.01
C ILE A 138 -5.32 -6.85 2.76
N ILE A 139 -4.48 -5.83 2.66
CA ILE A 139 -4.89 -4.46 2.39
C ILE A 139 -4.24 -3.97 1.10
N ASN A 140 -5.06 -3.63 0.12
CA ASN A 140 -4.61 -3.10 -1.17
C ASN A 140 -4.74 -1.57 -1.19
N ILE A 141 -3.67 -0.86 -1.53
CA ILE A 141 -3.73 0.60 -1.68
C ILE A 141 -4.19 0.93 -3.10
N SER A 142 -5.48 1.25 -3.22
CA SER A 142 -6.12 1.74 -4.43
C SER A 142 -5.88 3.26 -4.59
N SER A 143 -6.84 4.00 -5.11
CA SER A 143 -6.82 5.47 -5.25
C SER A 143 -8.22 5.96 -5.64
N THR A 144 -8.53 7.22 -5.36
CA THR A 144 -9.69 7.90 -5.97
C THR A 144 -9.59 7.97 -7.50
N SER A 145 -8.38 7.85 -8.07
CA SER A 145 -8.18 7.74 -9.52
C SER A 145 -8.85 6.51 -10.15
N ALA A 146 -9.21 5.51 -9.35
CA ALA A 146 -10.00 4.37 -9.82
C ALA A 146 -11.37 4.77 -10.40
N LEU A 147 -11.88 5.95 -10.04
CA LEU A 147 -13.12 6.55 -10.55
C LEU A 147 -12.91 7.30 -11.87
N GLY A 148 -11.68 7.38 -12.35
CA GLY A 148 -11.29 8.11 -13.54
C GLY A 148 -10.49 9.37 -13.20
N ASN A 149 -9.38 9.57 -13.93
CA ASN A 149 -8.58 10.79 -13.83
C ASN A 149 -7.89 11.07 -15.18
N ARG A 150 -7.89 12.33 -15.57
CA ARG A 150 -7.30 12.75 -16.85
C ARG A 150 -5.81 12.44 -16.91
N GLY A 151 -5.35 11.78 -17.98
CA GLY A 151 -3.95 11.41 -18.18
C GLY A 151 -3.52 10.16 -17.43
N GLN A 152 -4.42 9.46 -16.76
CA GLN A 152 -4.14 8.30 -15.94
C GLN A 152 -4.85 7.02 -16.43
N ALA A 153 -4.96 6.82 -17.72
CA ALA A 153 -5.65 5.63 -18.25
C ALA A 153 -5.06 4.32 -17.69
N ASN A 154 -3.73 4.20 -17.62
CA ASN A 154 -3.03 3.08 -17.00
C ASN A 154 -3.25 3.01 -15.49
N TYR A 155 -3.02 4.10 -14.78
CA TYR A 155 -3.11 4.15 -13.32
C TYR A 155 -4.55 3.96 -12.82
N ALA A 156 -5.53 4.63 -13.44
CA ALA A 156 -6.94 4.46 -13.11
C ALA A 156 -7.40 3.01 -13.32
N THR A 157 -7.02 2.39 -14.45
CA THR A 157 -7.32 0.99 -14.73
C THR A 157 -6.70 0.06 -13.69
N ALA A 158 -5.43 0.26 -13.35
CA ALA A 158 -4.75 -0.56 -12.35
C ALA A 158 -5.41 -0.42 -10.97
N LYS A 159 -5.74 0.81 -10.56
CA LYS A 159 -6.36 1.07 -9.24
C LYS A 159 -7.81 0.59 -9.16
N ALA A 160 -8.56 0.64 -10.25
CA ALA A 160 -9.88 0.01 -10.35
C ALA A 160 -9.77 -1.53 -10.33
N GLY A 161 -8.79 -2.08 -11.05
CA GLY A 161 -8.50 -3.52 -11.06
C GLY A 161 -8.17 -4.07 -9.66
N LEU A 162 -7.44 -3.30 -8.83
CA LEU A 162 -7.17 -3.67 -7.43
C LEU A 162 -8.44 -3.78 -6.59
N GLN A 163 -9.47 -2.96 -6.85
CA GLN A 163 -10.75 -3.06 -6.13
C GLN A 163 -11.49 -4.36 -6.48
N GLY A 164 -11.49 -4.76 -7.76
CA GLY A 164 -12.01 -6.05 -8.20
C GLY A 164 -11.24 -7.23 -7.62
N PHE A 165 -9.90 -7.16 -7.67
CA PHE A 165 -9.01 -8.15 -7.08
C PHE A 165 -9.25 -8.34 -5.57
N THR A 166 -9.42 -7.23 -4.83
CA THR A 166 -9.76 -7.23 -3.40
C THR A 166 -11.01 -8.04 -3.10
N LYS A 167 -12.08 -7.80 -3.87
CA LYS A 167 -13.36 -8.50 -3.69
C LYS A 167 -13.22 -10.01 -3.95
N THR A 168 -12.46 -10.39 -4.97
CA THR A 168 -12.18 -11.80 -5.27
C THR A 168 -11.42 -12.47 -4.15
N LEU A 169 -10.34 -11.86 -3.65
CA LEU A 169 -9.60 -12.38 -2.49
C LEU A 169 -10.48 -12.54 -1.25
N ALA A 170 -11.37 -11.58 -0.99
CA ALA A 170 -12.30 -11.64 0.13
C ALA A 170 -13.23 -12.85 0.06
N ILE A 171 -13.72 -13.19 -1.15
CA ILE A 171 -14.58 -14.35 -1.38
C ILE A 171 -13.79 -15.66 -1.24
N GLU A 172 -12.65 -15.76 -1.88
CA GLU A 172 -11.86 -16.99 -1.93
C GLU A 172 -11.23 -17.35 -0.59
N LEU A 173 -10.74 -16.35 0.16
CA LEU A 173 -9.94 -16.55 1.36
C LEU A 173 -10.75 -16.42 2.67
N GLY A 174 -11.93 -15.85 2.63
CA GLY A 174 -12.75 -15.59 3.83
C GLY A 174 -12.97 -16.82 4.73
N ARG A 175 -13.20 -17.99 4.13
CA ARG A 175 -13.37 -19.25 4.86
C ARG A 175 -12.15 -19.69 5.68
N PHE A 176 -11.00 -19.11 5.42
CA PHE A 176 -9.75 -19.38 6.13
C PHE A 176 -9.42 -18.32 7.21
N GLY A 177 -10.38 -17.45 7.56
CA GLY A 177 -10.16 -16.39 8.56
C GLY A 177 -9.37 -15.19 8.02
N ILE A 178 -9.25 -15.08 6.68
CA ILE A 178 -8.52 -14.01 6.01
C ILE A 178 -9.50 -12.97 5.48
N THR A 179 -9.25 -11.70 5.76
CA THR A 179 -9.99 -10.59 5.12
C THR A 179 -9.12 -9.87 4.11
N ALA A 180 -9.76 -9.39 3.05
CA ALA A 180 -9.11 -8.57 2.03
C ALA A 180 -9.92 -7.29 1.81
N ASN A 181 -9.29 -6.12 1.98
CA ASN A 181 -9.93 -4.82 1.83
C ASN A 181 -9.03 -3.85 1.04
N ALA A 182 -9.59 -2.78 0.53
CA ALA A 182 -8.84 -1.74 -0.17
C ALA A 182 -9.02 -0.38 0.51
N VAL A 183 -7.93 0.35 0.65
CA VAL A 183 -7.95 1.78 0.98
C VAL A 183 -7.70 2.56 -0.31
N ALA A 184 -8.52 3.56 -0.58
CA ALA A 184 -8.45 4.40 -1.78
C ALA A 184 -8.12 5.86 -1.38
N PRO A 185 -6.83 6.25 -1.31
CA PRO A 185 -6.43 7.61 -0.97
C PRO A 185 -6.92 8.64 -1.99
N GLY A 186 -7.26 9.84 -1.49
CA GLY A 186 -7.35 11.05 -2.30
C GLY A 186 -5.99 11.72 -2.49
N PHE A 187 -5.94 13.05 -2.39
CA PHE A 187 -4.70 13.80 -2.47
C PHE A 187 -3.94 13.70 -1.13
N ILE A 188 -2.78 13.03 -1.15
CA ILE A 188 -1.90 12.83 0.00
C ILE A 188 -0.55 13.50 -0.29
N GLU A 189 -0.05 14.29 0.66
CA GLU A 189 1.29 14.90 0.56
C GLU A 189 2.38 13.84 0.71
N THR A 190 3.09 13.58 -0.36
CA THR A 190 4.19 12.61 -0.47
C THR A 190 5.22 13.09 -1.48
N ASP A 191 6.37 12.45 -1.55
CA ASP A 191 7.36 12.74 -2.60
C ASP A 191 6.80 12.48 -4.00
N MET A 192 5.89 11.51 -4.16
CA MET A 192 5.19 11.25 -5.43
C MET A 192 4.36 12.45 -5.88
N THR A 193 3.64 13.11 -4.98
CA THR A 193 2.85 14.31 -5.30
C THR A 193 3.73 15.53 -5.50
N LYS A 194 4.87 15.65 -4.80
CA LYS A 194 5.91 16.67 -5.08
C LYS A 194 6.49 16.50 -6.48
N GLN A 195 6.84 15.28 -6.87
CA GLN A 195 7.31 14.99 -8.23
C GLN A 195 6.25 15.28 -9.29
N THR A 196 4.98 15.08 -8.97
CA THR A 196 3.87 15.45 -9.86
C THR A 196 3.81 16.98 -10.07
N ALA A 197 3.93 17.79 -9.01
CA ALA A 197 4.00 19.24 -9.12
C ALA A 197 5.15 19.69 -10.02
N ALA A 198 6.35 19.16 -9.77
CA ALA A 198 7.53 19.48 -10.59
C ALA A 198 7.33 19.11 -12.08
N ARG A 199 6.71 17.94 -12.36
CA ARG A 199 6.42 17.48 -13.73
C ARG A 199 5.45 18.39 -14.50
N ILE A 200 4.46 18.96 -13.81
CA ILE A 200 3.48 19.88 -14.43
C ILE A 200 3.90 21.34 -14.37
N GLY A 201 5.07 21.63 -13.78
CA GLY A 201 5.69 22.95 -13.81
C GLY A 201 5.12 23.96 -12.80
N ILE A 202 4.56 23.51 -11.67
CA ILE A 202 4.07 24.35 -10.59
C ILE A 202 4.81 24.00 -9.28
N SER A 203 4.75 24.90 -8.28
CA SER A 203 5.25 24.60 -6.95
C SER A 203 4.39 23.53 -6.24
N PHE A 204 4.96 22.89 -5.23
CA PHE A 204 4.19 21.92 -4.44
C PHE A 204 3.07 22.60 -3.65
N GLU A 205 3.31 23.80 -3.16
CA GLU A 205 2.37 24.63 -2.42
C GLU A 205 1.15 24.98 -3.30
N GLU A 206 1.37 25.39 -4.56
CA GLU A 206 0.30 25.64 -5.54
C GLU A 206 -0.53 24.39 -5.82
N LEU A 207 0.11 23.22 -5.93
CA LEU A 207 -0.60 21.95 -6.11
C LEU A 207 -1.45 21.61 -4.89
N VAL A 208 -0.93 21.82 -3.68
CA VAL A 208 -1.65 21.58 -2.41
C VAL A 208 -2.86 22.51 -2.34
N GLU A 209 -2.70 23.82 -2.58
CA GLU A 209 -3.79 24.81 -2.53
C GLU A 209 -4.90 24.47 -3.53
N ALA A 210 -4.54 24.18 -4.77
CA ALA A 210 -5.50 23.78 -5.81
C ALA A 210 -6.25 22.48 -5.45
N SER A 211 -5.57 21.53 -4.79
CA SER A 211 -6.19 20.28 -4.36
C SER A 211 -7.13 20.49 -3.17
N VAL A 212 -6.69 21.26 -2.18
CA VAL A 212 -7.43 21.52 -0.93
C VAL A 212 -8.74 22.27 -1.20
N SER A 213 -8.77 23.16 -2.21
CA SER A 213 -9.99 23.90 -2.58
C SER A 213 -11.19 22.99 -2.88
N ASN A 214 -10.94 21.73 -3.26
CA ASN A 214 -11.96 20.73 -3.60
C ASN A 214 -12.12 19.63 -2.53
N ILE A 215 -11.45 19.75 -1.38
CA ILE A 215 -11.51 18.77 -0.29
C ILE A 215 -12.41 19.32 0.83
N PRO A 216 -13.59 18.71 1.10
CA PRO A 216 -14.55 19.20 2.09
C PRO A 216 -14.00 19.42 3.50
N VAL A 217 -13.03 18.59 3.96
CA VAL A 217 -12.39 18.78 5.29
C VAL A 217 -11.37 19.91 5.32
N GLY A 218 -11.15 20.63 4.21
CA GLY A 218 -10.32 21.85 4.15
C GLY A 218 -8.81 21.63 4.33
N ARG A 219 -8.31 20.40 4.18
CA ARG A 219 -6.88 20.09 4.21
C ARG A 219 -6.52 18.95 3.26
N SER A 220 -5.26 18.88 2.88
CA SER A 220 -4.67 17.70 2.24
C SER A 220 -4.58 16.52 3.23
N GLY A 221 -4.56 15.30 2.69
CA GLY A 221 -4.24 14.11 3.47
C GLY A 221 -2.73 13.99 3.72
N LYS A 222 -2.41 13.29 4.79
CA LYS A 222 -1.04 12.90 5.19
C LYS A 222 -0.92 11.36 5.16
N PRO A 223 0.30 10.80 5.08
CA PRO A 223 0.51 9.35 5.17
C PRO A 223 -0.17 8.71 6.38
N GLU A 224 -0.22 9.41 7.52
CA GLU A 224 -0.85 8.97 8.77
C GLU A 224 -2.36 8.78 8.64
N ASP A 225 -3.04 9.60 7.83
CA ASP A 225 -4.48 9.46 7.56
C ASP A 225 -4.76 8.10 6.87
N ILE A 226 -3.89 7.69 5.96
CA ILE A 226 -3.98 6.40 5.27
C ILE A 226 -3.58 5.26 6.21
N ALA A 227 -2.51 5.43 6.98
CA ALA A 227 -2.05 4.44 7.95
C ALA A 227 -3.14 4.11 8.98
N ASN A 228 -3.93 5.10 9.42
CA ASN A 228 -5.07 4.89 10.31
C ASN A 228 -6.14 3.97 9.68
N ALA A 229 -6.47 4.18 8.41
CA ALA A 229 -7.45 3.36 7.71
C ALA A 229 -6.91 1.93 7.46
N VAL A 230 -5.63 1.80 7.14
CA VAL A 230 -4.95 0.50 7.00
C VAL A 230 -4.95 -0.25 8.32
N ALA A 231 -4.60 0.42 9.44
CA ALA A 231 -4.62 -0.17 10.78
C ALA A 231 -6.03 -0.62 11.18
N PHE A 232 -7.07 0.14 10.83
CA PHE A 232 -8.46 -0.29 11.04
C PHE A 232 -8.76 -1.61 10.33
N TYR A 233 -8.40 -1.77 9.05
CA TYR A 233 -8.61 -3.03 8.33
C TYR A 233 -7.71 -4.18 8.80
N ALA A 234 -6.53 -3.87 9.33
CA ALA A 234 -5.59 -4.85 9.86
C ALA A 234 -5.97 -5.39 11.24
N ASP A 235 -6.84 -4.67 11.97
CA ASP A 235 -7.27 -5.03 13.32
C ASP A 235 -7.99 -6.39 13.35
N GLU A 236 -7.74 -7.13 14.41
CA GLU A 236 -8.43 -8.40 14.68
C GLU A 236 -9.94 -8.20 14.88
N GLN A 237 -10.34 -7.08 15.49
CA GLN A 237 -11.74 -6.70 15.70
C GLN A 237 -12.48 -6.36 14.39
N SER A 238 -11.75 -6.07 13.31
CA SER A 238 -12.33 -5.83 11.97
C SER A 238 -12.58 -7.12 11.17
N SER A 239 -12.66 -8.27 11.82
CA SER A 239 -12.77 -9.59 11.18
C SER A 239 -14.05 -9.79 10.34
N PHE A 240 -15.07 -8.96 10.54
CA PHE A 240 -16.31 -8.98 9.74
C PHE A 240 -16.32 -7.94 8.62
N VAL A 241 -15.26 -7.14 8.48
CA VAL A 241 -15.08 -6.15 7.41
C VAL A 241 -14.25 -6.81 6.30
N ASN A 242 -14.91 -7.24 5.22
CA ASN A 242 -14.28 -8.01 4.16
C ASN A 242 -14.79 -7.59 2.78
N GLY A 243 -13.91 -7.45 1.79
CA GLY A 243 -14.23 -7.07 0.41
C GLY A 243 -14.58 -5.58 0.23
N GLN A 244 -14.28 -4.72 1.19
CA GLN A 244 -14.68 -3.32 1.19
C GLN A 244 -13.61 -2.42 0.53
N VAL A 245 -14.08 -1.29 0.00
CA VAL A 245 -13.22 -0.20 -0.49
C VAL A 245 -13.54 1.05 0.31
N LEU A 246 -12.56 1.54 1.07
CA LEU A 246 -12.69 2.77 1.85
C LEU A 246 -11.96 3.91 1.15
N TYR A 247 -12.70 4.91 0.69
CA TYR A 247 -12.13 6.15 0.16
C TYR A 247 -11.71 7.06 1.32
N VAL A 248 -10.42 7.35 1.41
CA VAL A 248 -9.84 8.25 2.41
C VAL A 248 -9.37 9.51 1.70
N ALA A 249 -10.30 10.44 1.49
CA ALA A 249 -10.12 11.58 0.59
C ALA A 249 -10.60 12.92 1.15
N GLY A 250 -10.97 12.96 2.44
CA GLY A 250 -11.46 14.18 3.08
C GLY A 250 -12.84 14.66 2.61
N GLY A 251 -13.59 13.80 1.90
CA GLY A 251 -14.95 14.05 1.43
C GLY A 251 -15.50 12.82 0.71
N PRO A 252 -16.80 12.83 0.35
CA PRO A 252 -17.44 11.72 -0.34
C PRO A 252 -16.81 11.47 -1.71
N LYS A 253 -16.75 10.22 -2.12
CA LYS A 253 -16.34 9.74 -3.44
C LYS A 253 -17.29 8.62 -3.85
N ASP A 254 -17.80 8.71 -5.04
CA ASP A 254 -18.75 7.75 -5.62
C ASP A 254 -18.05 6.79 -6.56
#